data_66a5524a126a47223d6fc0a0444365f6
#
_entry.id   66a5524a126a47223d6fc0a0444365f6
#
_cell.length_a   1.000
_cell.length_b   1.000
_cell.length_c   1.000
_cell.angle_alpha   90.00
_cell.angle_beta   90.00
_cell.angle_gamma   90.00
#
_symmetry.space_group_name_H-M   'P 1'
#
loop_
_entity.id
_entity.type
_entity.pdbx_description
1 polymer ?
#
loop_
_entity_poly.entity_id
_entity_poly.type
_entity_poly.pdbx_seq_one_letter_code
_entity_poly.pdbx_strand_id
1 'polypeptide(L)'
;CEWIHLIDDPFYIWVPNDHPAVADGVYDIHRIYDDSYIDLYPGRESDGSLMFKSYDINPPIRYKTSDAFAAYSMVEAGLGVTTVNGVSINQWHGNVTALPISPSYNVPIGIAVPETGRISPAAKRFRDFALVFFEEHKRRVMDIINDNDKK
;
A
#
# COMPACT_ATOMS: atom_id res chain seq x y z
N CYS A 1 8.98 2.30 -23.01
CA CYS A 1 8.43 1.03 -22.54
C CYS A 1 6.90 1.14 -22.51
N GLU A 2 6.23 0.07 -22.86
CA GLU A 2 4.78 -0.06 -22.78
C GLU A 2 4.41 -0.43 -21.35
N TRP A 3 3.47 0.30 -20.76
CA TRP A 3 2.91 -0.01 -19.44
C TRP A 3 1.56 -0.71 -19.63
N ILE A 4 1.43 -1.91 -19.07
CA ILE A 4 0.19 -2.68 -19.09
C ILE A 4 -0.35 -2.70 -17.66
N HIS A 5 -1.44 -2.00 -17.43
CA HIS A 5 -2.13 -1.95 -16.15
C HIS A 5 -2.77 -3.31 -15.82
N LEU A 6 -2.64 -3.76 -14.57
CA LEU A 6 -3.24 -5.00 -14.07
C LEU A 6 -4.35 -4.72 -13.06
N ILE A 7 -4.02 -4.02 -11.96
CA ILE A 7 -4.95 -3.67 -10.89
C ILE A 7 -4.62 -2.30 -10.30
N ASP A 8 -5.61 -1.68 -9.64
CA ASP A 8 -5.43 -0.54 -8.74
C ASP A 8 -5.44 -1.06 -7.31
N ASP A 9 -4.30 -0.96 -6.64
CA ASP A 9 -4.12 -1.41 -5.26
C ASP A 9 -4.51 -0.29 -4.29
N PRO A 10 -5.55 -0.45 -3.48
CA PRO A 10 -5.94 0.57 -2.53
C PRO A 10 -4.87 0.75 -1.45
N PHE A 11 -4.67 2.00 -1.03
CA PHE A 11 -3.67 2.35 -0.04
C PHE A 11 -4.31 2.50 1.33
N TYR A 12 -3.65 1.95 2.35
CA TYR A 12 -4.11 1.92 3.73
C TYR A 12 -3.11 2.60 4.66
N ILE A 13 -3.51 2.78 5.89
CA ILE A 13 -2.62 3.17 6.97
C ILE A 13 -2.70 2.13 8.10
N TRP A 14 -1.56 1.70 8.62
CA TRP A 14 -1.47 0.90 9.82
C TRP A 14 -1.48 1.80 11.05
N VAL A 15 -2.39 1.50 11.96
CA VAL A 15 -2.53 2.15 13.25
C VAL A 15 -2.56 1.11 14.38
N PRO A 16 -2.17 1.45 15.61
CA PRO A 16 -2.40 0.56 16.77
C PRO A 16 -3.90 0.26 16.92
N ASN A 17 -4.26 -0.91 17.44
CA ASN A 17 -5.66 -1.30 17.61
C ASN A 17 -6.50 -0.38 18.54
N ASP A 18 -5.84 0.35 19.44
CA ASP A 18 -6.45 1.33 20.33
C ASP A 18 -6.47 2.76 19.75
N HIS A 19 -6.02 2.94 18.52
CA HIS A 19 -6.03 4.24 17.88
C HIS A 19 -7.46 4.76 17.64
N PRO A 20 -7.76 6.06 17.90
CA PRO A 20 -9.13 6.59 17.78
C PRO A 20 -9.79 6.38 16.42
N ALA A 21 -9.03 6.39 15.32
CA ALA A 21 -9.56 6.18 13.98
C ALA A 21 -10.11 4.76 13.75
N VAL A 22 -9.78 3.78 14.61
CA VAL A 22 -10.32 2.42 14.51
C VAL A 22 -11.84 2.42 14.70
N ALA A 23 -12.34 3.28 15.60
CA ALA A 23 -13.79 3.41 15.80
C ALA A 23 -14.52 4.02 14.60
N ASP A 24 -13.81 4.86 13.81
CA ASP A 24 -14.36 5.50 12.62
C ASP A 24 -14.33 4.54 11.39
N GLY A 25 -13.52 3.46 11.44
CA GLY A 25 -13.33 2.49 10.36
C GLY A 25 -12.61 3.06 9.13
N VAL A 26 -12.13 4.30 9.18
CA VAL A 26 -11.45 5.02 8.12
C VAL A 26 -10.46 6.01 8.72
N TYR A 27 -9.36 6.24 8.04
CA TYR A 27 -8.36 7.23 8.46
C TYR A 27 -8.43 8.46 7.56
N ASP A 28 -8.90 9.59 8.10
CA ASP A 28 -8.75 10.87 7.42
C ASP A 28 -7.27 11.24 7.35
N ILE A 29 -6.73 11.40 6.15
CA ILE A 29 -5.29 11.62 5.95
C ILE A 29 -4.79 12.92 6.61
N HIS A 30 -5.67 13.89 6.86
CA HIS A 30 -5.31 15.13 7.56
C HIS A 30 -5.01 14.92 9.05
N ARG A 31 -5.47 13.81 9.65
CA ARG A 31 -5.11 13.45 11.03
C ARG A 31 -3.62 13.13 11.19
N ILE A 32 -2.89 12.93 10.08
CA ILE A 32 -1.46 12.64 10.13
C ILE A 32 -0.65 13.72 10.86
N TYR A 33 -1.17 14.94 10.96
CA TYR A 33 -0.52 16.01 11.71
C TYR A 33 -0.62 15.84 13.23
N ASP A 34 -1.57 15.04 13.72
CA ASP A 34 -1.77 14.73 15.14
C ASP A 34 -1.01 13.46 15.54
N ASP A 35 -0.56 12.67 14.55
CA ASP A 35 0.12 11.40 14.74
C ASP A 35 1.62 11.50 14.48
N SER A 36 2.39 10.56 15.00
CA SER A 36 3.80 10.38 14.64
C SER A 36 3.88 9.51 13.39
N TYR A 37 4.40 10.03 12.28
CA TYR A 37 4.56 9.22 11.07
C TYR A 37 5.89 8.47 11.07
N ILE A 38 5.82 7.18 10.70
CA ILE A 38 6.94 6.28 10.47
C ILE A 38 7.17 6.22 8.97
N ASP A 39 8.24 6.87 8.49
CA ASP A 39 8.60 6.89 7.06
C ASP A 39 9.25 5.57 6.66
N LEU A 40 8.57 4.84 5.79
CA LEU A 40 9.06 3.60 5.21
C LEU A 40 9.83 3.91 3.92
N TYR A 41 11.06 3.41 3.83
CA TYR A 41 12.00 3.63 2.72
C TYR A 41 12.49 5.08 2.58
N PRO A 42 13.07 5.68 3.63
CA PRO A 42 13.51 7.07 3.62
C PRO A 42 14.56 7.32 2.52
N GLY A 43 14.49 8.52 1.93
CA GLY A 43 15.40 8.94 0.87
C GLY A 43 15.10 8.34 -0.51
N ARG A 44 13.97 7.68 -0.68
CA ARG A 44 13.45 7.20 -1.96
C ARG A 44 12.05 7.76 -2.18
N GLU A 45 11.67 7.92 -3.45
CA GLU A 45 10.28 8.15 -3.79
C GLU A 45 9.52 6.85 -3.57
N SER A 46 8.60 6.83 -2.60
CA SER A 46 7.76 5.71 -2.23
C SER A 46 6.30 6.04 -2.51
N ASP A 47 5.43 5.02 -2.57
CA ASP A 47 3.99 5.23 -2.76
C ASP A 47 3.41 6.15 -1.68
N GLY A 48 3.86 6.00 -0.42
CA GLY A 48 3.48 6.91 0.67
C GLY A 48 3.89 8.34 0.42
N SER A 49 5.13 8.57 -0.03
CA SER A 49 5.60 9.93 -0.34
C SER A 49 4.86 10.54 -1.53
N LEU A 50 4.52 9.75 -2.54
CA LEU A 50 3.73 10.18 -3.69
C LEU A 50 2.30 10.53 -3.29
N MET A 51 1.68 9.72 -2.44
CA MET A 51 0.36 9.97 -1.89
C MET A 51 0.33 11.30 -1.12
N PHE A 52 1.21 11.50 -0.16
CA PHE A 52 1.25 12.74 0.61
C PHE A 52 1.50 13.96 -0.28
N LYS A 53 2.38 13.83 -1.27
CA LYS A 53 2.62 14.90 -2.25
C LYS A 53 1.37 15.21 -3.08
N SER A 54 0.57 14.21 -3.45
CA SER A 54 -0.67 14.39 -4.22
C SER A 54 -1.75 15.15 -3.44
N TYR A 55 -1.71 15.07 -2.11
CA TYR A 55 -2.61 15.79 -1.21
C TYR A 55 -2.03 17.08 -0.63
N ASP A 56 -0.83 17.47 -1.06
CA ASP A 56 -0.10 18.61 -0.52
C ASP A 56 0.12 18.52 1.01
N ILE A 57 0.38 17.30 1.50
CA ILE A 57 0.61 16.99 2.91
C ILE A 57 2.09 16.75 3.16
N ASN A 58 2.62 17.35 4.22
CA ASN A 58 3.97 17.06 4.72
C ASN A 58 3.86 16.43 6.11
N PRO A 59 3.87 15.08 6.22
CA PRO A 59 3.63 14.39 7.48
C PRO A 59 4.76 14.64 8.48
N PRO A 60 4.47 14.68 9.81
CA PRO A 60 5.49 14.85 10.84
C PRO A 60 6.29 13.56 11.04
N ILE A 61 7.30 13.34 10.19
CA ILE A 61 8.17 12.15 10.24
C ILE A 61 8.95 12.13 11.54
N ARG A 62 8.66 11.16 12.41
CA ARG A 62 9.36 10.97 13.66
C ARG A 62 10.34 9.80 13.63
N TYR A 63 10.02 8.78 12.89
CA TYR A 63 10.83 7.57 12.75
C TYR A 63 11.02 7.22 11.29
N LYS A 64 12.08 6.49 11.00
CA LYS A 64 12.43 6.06 9.64
C LYS A 64 12.94 4.63 9.68
N THR A 65 12.49 3.80 8.74
CA THR A 65 12.98 2.43 8.56
C THR A 65 12.95 2.04 7.08
N SER A 66 13.80 1.09 6.69
CA SER A 66 13.76 0.48 5.34
C SER A 66 13.15 -0.92 5.37
N ASP A 67 12.63 -1.34 6.50
CA ASP A 67 12.08 -2.67 6.72
C ASP A 67 10.61 -2.57 7.10
N ALA A 68 9.74 -3.22 6.30
CA ALA A 68 8.29 -3.15 6.49
C ALA A 68 7.83 -3.87 7.77
N PHE A 69 8.51 -4.97 8.16
CA PHE A 69 8.20 -5.67 9.42
C PHE A 69 8.59 -4.82 10.63
N ALA A 70 9.75 -4.13 10.56
CA ALA A 70 10.13 -3.17 11.60
C ALA A 70 9.11 -2.03 11.70
N ALA A 71 8.64 -1.47 10.59
CA ALA A 71 7.59 -0.45 10.60
C ALA A 71 6.31 -0.96 11.25
N TYR A 72 5.85 -2.17 10.88
CA TYR A 72 4.70 -2.83 11.50
C TYR A 72 4.87 -2.98 13.02
N SER A 73 6.02 -3.48 13.47
CA SER A 73 6.32 -3.67 14.89
C SER A 73 6.40 -2.33 15.65
N MET A 74 6.85 -1.26 15.01
CA MET A 74 6.86 0.08 15.59
C MET A 74 5.43 0.61 15.75
N VAL A 75 4.53 0.36 14.79
CA VAL A 75 3.11 0.70 14.92
C VAL A 75 2.49 -0.10 16.06
N GLU A 76 2.72 -1.42 16.13
CA GLU A 76 2.24 -2.29 17.20
C GLU A 76 2.70 -1.82 18.59
N ALA A 77 3.92 -1.28 18.70
CA ALA A 77 4.46 -0.70 19.93
C ALA A 77 3.91 0.71 20.24
N GLY A 78 2.99 1.25 19.43
CA GLY A 78 2.40 2.57 19.66
C GLY A 78 3.34 3.74 19.36
N LEU A 79 4.41 3.53 18.57
CA LEU A 79 5.35 4.60 18.22
C LEU A 79 4.82 5.57 17.18
N GLY A 80 3.78 5.18 16.44
CA GLY A 80 3.17 6.00 15.42
C GLY A 80 2.37 5.18 14.41
N VAL A 81 2.14 5.76 13.25
CA VAL A 81 1.38 5.19 12.14
C VAL A 81 2.23 5.14 10.88
N THR A 82 1.92 4.25 9.94
CA THR A 82 2.61 4.17 8.65
C THR A 82 1.67 3.73 7.54
N THR A 83 1.98 4.13 6.31
CA THR A 83 1.21 3.74 5.13
C THR A 83 1.60 2.37 4.62
N VAL A 84 0.64 1.65 4.01
CA VAL A 84 0.82 0.32 3.47
C VAL A 84 -0.04 0.07 2.24
N ASN A 85 0.48 -0.70 1.30
CA ASN A 85 -0.26 -1.16 0.12
C ASN A 85 -1.28 -2.24 0.50
N GLY A 86 -2.45 -2.25 -0.12
CA GLY A 86 -3.52 -3.21 0.12
C GLY A 86 -3.08 -4.66 -0.04
N VAL A 87 -2.23 -4.95 -1.04
CA VAL A 87 -1.65 -6.29 -1.24
C VAL A 87 -0.78 -6.78 -0.07
N SER A 88 -0.37 -5.89 0.83
CA SER A 88 0.53 -6.19 1.95
C SER A 88 -0.13 -6.16 3.33
N ILE A 89 -1.39 -5.75 3.44
CA ILE A 89 -2.05 -5.54 4.75
C ILE A 89 -2.16 -6.79 5.61
N ASN A 90 -2.18 -7.98 5.00
CA ASN A 90 -2.35 -9.27 5.67
C ASN A 90 -1.04 -10.03 5.90
N GLN A 91 0.10 -9.42 5.67
CA GLN A 91 1.38 -10.13 5.81
C GLN A 91 1.70 -10.48 7.25
N TRP A 92 1.23 -9.68 8.21
CA TRP A 92 1.48 -9.88 9.64
C TRP A 92 0.18 -9.79 10.44
N HIS A 93 0.16 -10.49 11.58
CA HIS A 93 -0.96 -10.53 12.49
C HIS A 93 -0.50 -10.15 13.90
N GLY A 94 -1.06 -9.07 14.43
CA GLY A 94 -0.75 -8.52 15.75
C GLY A 94 -1.76 -7.45 16.14
N ASN A 95 -1.35 -6.55 17.05
CA ASN A 95 -2.22 -5.48 17.55
C ASN A 95 -2.18 -4.23 16.67
N VAL A 96 -2.31 -4.43 15.34
CA VAL A 96 -2.31 -3.38 14.32
C VAL A 96 -3.55 -3.52 13.45
N THR A 97 -4.23 -2.42 13.22
CA THR A 97 -5.36 -2.34 12.28
C THR A 97 -4.93 -1.60 11.01
N ALA A 98 -5.29 -2.13 9.85
CA ALA A 98 -5.18 -1.43 8.58
C ALA A 98 -6.49 -0.69 8.30
N LEU A 99 -6.44 0.62 8.19
CA LEU A 99 -7.60 1.45 7.88
C LEU A 99 -7.51 2.00 6.46
N PRO A 100 -8.60 1.97 5.69
CA PRO A 100 -8.65 2.68 4.42
C PRO A 100 -8.45 4.18 4.65
N ILE A 101 -7.78 4.84 3.71
CA ILE A 101 -7.48 6.27 3.78
C ILE A 101 -8.60 7.07 3.11
N SER A 102 -8.95 8.19 3.70
CA SER A 102 -9.87 9.17 3.12
C SER A 102 -9.18 10.54 2.95
N PRO A 103 -9.20 11.15 1.76
CA PRO A 103 -9.67 10.61 0.46
C PRO A 103 -8.91 9.34 0.04
N SER A 104 -9.57 8.46 -0.74
CA SER A 104 -8.95 7.20 -1.16
C SER A 104 -7.80 7.43 -2.14
N TYR A 105 -6.71 6.68 -1.96
CA TYR A 105 -5.56 6.67 -2.86
C TYR A 105 -5.33 5.24 -3.36
N ASN A 106 -5.07 5.09 -4.66
CA ASN A 106 -4.77 3.80 -5.26
C ASN A 106 -3.42 3.84 -5.96
N VAL A 107 -2.69 2.74 -5.84
CA VAL A 107 -1.40 2.56 -6.51
C VAL A 107 -1.61 1.65 -7.72
N PRO A 108 -1.38 2.12 -8.95
CA PRO A 108 -1.53 1.27 -10.13
C PRO A 108 -0.41 0.23 -10.16
N ILE A 109 -0.77 -1.04 -10.19
CA ILE A 109 0.15 -2.16 -10.38
C ILE A 109 0.04 -2.67 -11.81
N GLY A 110 1.17 -2.89 -12.46
CA GLY A 110 1.21 -3.33 -13.85
C GLY A 110 2.54 -3.93 -14.27
N ILE A 111 2.63 -4.25 -15.55
CA ILE A 111 3.83 -4.81 -16.18
C ILE A 111 4.42 -3.77 -17.12
N ALA A 112 5.69 -3.43 -16.93
CA ALA A 112 6.46 -2.62 -17.86
C ALA A 112 7.15 -3.52 -18.88
N VAL A 113 6.85 -3.32 -20.16
CA VAL A 113 7.40 -4.12 -21.28
C VAL A 113 8.23 -3.21 -22.18
N PRO A 114 9.44 -3.61 -22.62
CA PRO A 114 10.19 -2.86 -23.61
C PRO A 114 9.41 -2.71 -24.93
N GLU A 115 9.39 -1.52 -25.50
CA GLU A 115 8.56 -1.17 -26.68
C GLU A 115 8.88 -1.95 -27.95
N THR A 116 10.07 -2.46 -28.14
CA THR A 116 10.43 -3.07 -29.42
C THR A 116 11.33 -4.27 -29.30
N GLY A 117 10.97 -5.34 -30.01
CA GLY A 117 11.80 -6.39 -30.60
C GLY A 117 12.80 -7.17 -29.72
N ARG A 118 12.97 -6.78 -28.48
CA ARG A 118 13.99 -7.31 -27.55
C ARG A 118 13.43 -8.11 -26.38
N ILE A 119 12.15 -8.46 -26.42
CA ILE A 119 11.57 -9.30 -25.37
C ILE A 119 11.94 -10.74 -25.66
N SER A 120 12.56 -11.41 -24.70
CA SER A 120 12.85 -12.85 -24.83
C SER A 120 11.55 -13.65 -24.95
N PRO A 121 11.59 -14.84 -25.61
CA PRO A 121 10.41 -15.70 -25.69
C PRO A 121 9.81 -16.04 -24.32
N ALA A 122 10.67 -16.19 -23.30
CA ALA A 122 10.23 -16.43 -21.91
C ALA A 122 9.47 -15.22 -21.33
N ALA A 123 10.00 -14.02 -21.49
CA ALA A 123 9.34 -12.79 -21.01
C ALA A 123 7.99 -12.54 -21.72
N LYS A 124 7.91 -12.86 -23.03
CA LYS A 124 6.65 -12.78 -23.76
C LYS A 124 5.62 -13.77 -23.20
N ARG A 125 6.01 -15.03 -22.98
CA ARG A 125 5.11 -16.03 -22.39
C ARG A 125 4.66 -15.64 -20.99
N PHE A 126 5.58 -15.11 -20.16
CA PHE A 126 5.25 -14.63 -18.83
C PHE A 126 4.20 -13.49 -18.89
N ARG A 127 4.42 -12.49 -19.75
CA ARG A 127 3.48 -11.39 -19.95
C ARG A 127 2.09 -11.92 -20.33
N ASP A 128 2.04 -12.76 -21.37
CA ASP A 128 0.79 -13.28 -21.91
C ASP A 128 0.05 -14.14 -20.85
N PHE A 129 0.79 -14.96 -20.09
CA PHE A 129 0.24 -15.72 -18.97
C PHE A 129 -0.26 -14.79 -17.83
N ALA A 130 0.52 -13.78 -17.44
CA ALA A 130 0.15 -12.87 -16.38
C ALA A 130 -1.14 -12.11 -16.69
N LEU A 131 -1.32 -11.66 -17.93
CA LEU A 131 -2.55 -10.99 -18.37
C LEU A 131 -3.77 -11.88 -18.23
N VAL A 132 -3.69 -13.12 -18.72
CA VAL A 132 -4.80 -14.09 -18.59
C VAL A 132 -5.06 -14.41 -17.12
N PHE A 133 -4.00 -14.67 -16.35
CA PHE A 133 -4.12 -14.97 -14.92
C PHE A 133 -4.80 -13.85 -14.14
N PHE A 134 -4.40 -12.60 -14.36
CA PHE A 134 -5.01 -11.46 -13.67
C PHE A 134 -6.46 -11.22 -14.10
N GLU A 135 -6.81 -11.39 -15.37
CA GLU A 135 -8.20 -11.30 -15.82
C GLU A 135 -9.09 -12.36 -15.15
N GLU A 136 -8.61 -13.60 -15.04
CA GLU A 136 -9.36 -14.70 -14.42
C GLU A 136 -9.44 -14.58 -12.89
N HIS A 137 -8.39 -14.03 -12.24
CA HIS A 137 -8.26 -13.99 -10.78
C HIS A 137 -8.46 -12.59 -10.18
N LYS A 138 -8.71 -11.59 -11.00
CA LYS A 138 -8.88 -10.18 -10.57
C LYS A 138 -9.88 -10.06 -9.41
N ARG A 139 -11.03 -10.75 -9.50
CA ARG A 139 -12.04 -10.77 -8.45
C ARG A 139 -11.48 -11.36 -7.16
N ARG A 140 -10.78 -12.49 -7.24
CA ARG A 140 -10.19 -13.15 -6.07
C ARG A 140 -9.09 -12.32 -5.41
N VAL A 141 -8.25 -11.65 -6.20
CA VAL A 141 -7.22 -10.73 -5.70
C VAL A 141 -7.87 -9.54 -5.00
N MET A 142 -8.90 -8.96 -5.60
CA MET A 142 -9.66 -7.87 -5.00
C MET A 142 -10.45 -8.32 -3.76
N ASP A 143 -10.98 -9.54 -3.74
CA ASP A 143 -11.66 -10.10 -2.57
C ASP A 143 -10.69 -10.27 -1.39
N ILE A 144 -9.45 -10.70 -1.64
CA ILE A 144 -8.40 -10.80 -0.60
C ILE A 144 -8.08 -9.41 -0.02
N ILE A 145 -8.07 -8.37 -0.83
CA ILE A 145 -7.84 -6.99 -0.40
C ILE A 145 -9.06 -6.48 0.37
N ASN A 146 -10.29 -6.75 -0.11
CA ASN A 146 -11.53 -6.22 0.45
C ASN A 146 -12.10 -7.04 1.62
N ASP A 147 -11.73 -8.31 1.79
CA ASP A 147 -12.26 -9.18 2.86
C ASP A 147 -11.76 -8.78 4.26
N ASN A 148 -10.84 -7.80 4.31
CA ASN A 148 -10.34 -7.21 5.54
C ASN A 148 -11.20 -6.07 6.09
N ASP A 149 -12.10 -5.50 5.30
CA ASP A 149 -13.05 -4.49 5.78
C ASP A 149 -14.17 -5.07 6.67
N LYS A 150 -14.16 -6.40 6.91
CA LYS A 150 -15.24 -7.10 7.62
C LYS A 150 -14.81 -7.81 8.92
N LYS A 151 -13.57 -7.63 9.35
CA LYS A 151 -13.11 -8.17 10.64
C LYS A 151 -12.66 -7.06 11.55
#